data_e223cd733a2ff326fee87e520e72f4c7
#
_entry.id   e223cd733a2ff326fee87e520e72f4c7
#
_cell.length_a   1.000
_cell.length_b   1.000
_cell.length_c   1.000
_cell.angle_alpha   90.00
_cell.angle_beta   90.00
_cell.angle_gamma   90.00
#
_symmetry.space_group_name_H-M   'P 1'
#
loop_
_entity.id
_entity.type
_entity.pdbx_description
1 polymer ?
#
loop_
_entity_poly.entity_id
_entity_poly.type
_entity_poly.pdbx_seq_one_letter_code
_entity_poly.pdbx_strand_id
1 'polypeptide(L)'
;MPTGNGKPVSADLSAILEGLLAAGVEFILVGGLAAVVQGAPVTTMDAAIVHKQSPENISKLLSFLKSVDAFHRRPDDKIIEPKNGDISGKGHALFTTRLGPLDVLAAIEEDRAYGDLLENSVAIEFRGYTIRVLNLKMLIHLKRAFRDPKDRQRQPFLEEALRQLEKEIGNGNDNY
;
A
#
# COMPACT_ATOMS: atom_id res chain seq x y z
N MET A 1 -26.37 -1.49 16.38
CA MET A 1 -26.79 -1.45 14.96
C MET A 1 -26.63 -0.03 14.45
N PRO A 2 -25.81 0.20 13.47
CA PRO A 2 -25.77 1.50 12.84
C PRO A 2 -27.10 1.72 12.14
N THR A 3 -27.81 2.73 12.55
CA THR A 3 -28.99 3.20 11.85
C THR A 3 -28.56 3.75 10.51
N GLY A 4 -29.24 3.36 9.43
CA GLY A 4 -28.86 3.58 8.05
C GLY A 4 -28.81 5.00 7.50
N ASN A 5 -28.51 5.99 8.34
CA ASN A 5 -28.24 7.37 7.94
C ASN A 5 -26.74 7.70 8.01
N GLY A 6 -25.88 6.65 8.03
CA GLY A 6 -24.45 6.85 8.04
C GLY A 6 -23.97 7.39 6.72
N LYS A 7 -23.35 8.57 6.72
CA LYS A 7 -22.39 8.94 5.69
C LYS A 7 -21.42 7.76 5.54
N PRO A 8 -21.01 7.38 4.31
CA PRO A 8 -20.00 6.33 4.17
C PRO A 8 -18.81 6.70 5.04
N VAL A 9 -18.43 5.78 5.92
CA VAL A 9 -17.25 5.96 6.77
C VAL A 9 -16.07 6.14 5.83
N SER A 10 -15.45 7.32 5.86
CA SER A 10 -14.25 7.56 5.07
C SER A 10 -13.17 6.56 5.50
N ALA A 11 -12.50 5.95 4.54
CA ALA A 11 -11.41 5.04 4.80
C ALA A 11 -10.32 5.74 5.63
N ASP A 12 -9.82 5.08 6.66
CA ASP A 12 -8.69 5.53 7.45
C ASP A 12 -7.45 4.72 7.07
N LEU A 13 -6.85 5.08 5.94
CA LEU A 13 -5.69 4.39 5.40
C LEU A 13 -4.47 4.54 6.31
N SER A 14 -4.35 5.66 7.00
CA SER A 14 -3.28 5.87 7.99
C SER A 14 -3.36 4.88 9.14
N ALA A 15 -4.58 4.58 9.61
CA ALA A 15 -4.78 3.59 10.66
C ALA A 15 -4.46 2.16 10.18
N ILE A 16 -4.70 1.86 8.91
CA ILE A 16 -4.28 0.57 8.33
C ILE A 16 -2.76 0.43 8.39
N LEU A 17 -2.03 1.46 7.94
CA LEU A 17 -0.56 1.44 7.94
C LEU A 17 0.00 1.33 9.36
N GLU A 18 -0.51 2.13 10.27
CA GLU A 18 -0.09 2.10 11.68
C GLU A 18 -0.35 0.74 12.31
N GLY A 19 -1.51 0.15 12.07
CA GLY A 19 -1.86 -1.17 12.58
C GLY A 19 -0.95 -2.28 12.05
N LEU A 20 -0.62 -2.25 10.76
CA LEU A 20 0.34 -3.19 10.15
C LEU A 20 1.73 -3.06 10.79
N LEU A 21 2.21 -1.83 10.98
CA LEU A 21 3.51 -1.56 11.57
C LEU A 21 3.53 -1.97 13.05
N ALA A 22 2.48 -1.66 13.81
CA ALA A 22 2.36 -2.06 15.21
C ALA A 22 2.30 -3.58 15.39
N ALA A 23 1.70 -4.29 14.43
CA ALA A 23 1.65 -5.75 14.43
C ALA A 23 2.99 -6.39 14.03
N GLY A 24 3.97 -5.61 13.61
CA GLY A 24 5.27 -6.10 13.18
C GLY A 24 5.29 -6.75 11.81
N VAL A 25 4.32 -6.44 10.96
CA VAL A 25 4.25 -6.95 9.59
C VAL A 25 5.33 -6.31 8.73
N GLU A 26 6.11 -7.13 8.04
CA GLU A 26 7.10 -6.66 7.07
C GLU A 26 6.44 -6.56 5.69
N PHE A 27 6.43 -5.36 5.14
CA PHE A 27 5.80 -5.08 3.85
C PHE A 27 6.43 -3.87 3.18
N ILE A 28 6.18 -3.75 1.88
CA ILE A 28 6.49 -2.54 1.11
C ILE A 28 5.16 -1.95 0.66
N LEU A 29 4.92 -0.69 0.98
CA LEU A 29 3.76 0.05 0.51
C LEU A 29 3.93 0.35 -0.97
N VAL A 30 2.93 0.01 -1.76
CA VAL A 30 2.92 0.23 -3.22
C VAL A 30 1.66 1.01 -3.62
N GLY A 31 1.51 1.28 -4.89
CA GLY A 31 0.32 1.95 -5.42
C GLY A 31 0.20 3.42 -5.08
N GLY A 32 -1.02 3.94 -5.17
CA GLY A 32 -1.28 5.38 -4.98
C GLY A 32 -0.91 5.92 -3.61
N LEU A 33 -1.12 5.14 -2.55
CA LEU A 33 -0.78 5.57 -1.20
C LEU A 33 0.74 5.72 -1.01
N ALA A 34 1.53 4.87 -1.68
CA ALA A 34 2.98 5.02 -1.69
C ALA A 34 3.42 6.37 -2.28
N ALA A 35 2.73 6.82 -3.32
CA ALA A 35 2.97 8.15 -3.90
C ALA A 35 2.56 9.27 -2.95
N VAL A 36 1.39 9.14 -2.31
CA VAL A 36 0.84 10.15 -1.39
C VAL A 36 1.78 10.36 -0.20
N VAL A 37 2.29 9.31 0.42
CA VAL A 37 3.20 9.45 1.57
C VAL A 37 4.55 10.05 1.20
N GLN A 38 4.88 10.08 -0.08
CA GLN A 38 6.06 10.75 -0.63
C GLN A 38 5.77 12.16 -1.16
N GLY A 39 4.57 12.68 -0.92
CA GLY A 39 4.18 14.05 -1.24
C GLY A 39 3.51 14.24 -2.59
N ALA A 40 3.17 13.17 -3.31
CA ALA A 40 2.45 13.30 -4.58
C ALA A 40 1.03 13.83 -4.37
N PRO A 41 0.60 14.83 -5.16
CA PRO A 41 -0.74 15.41 -5.03
C PRO A 41 -1.78 14.56 -5.78
N VAL A 42 -1.90 13.30 -5.41
CA VAL A 42 -2.88 12.36 -5.97
C VAL A 42 -3.81 11.88 -4.87
N THR A 43 -5.00 11.44 -5.27
CA THR A 43 -5.99 10.86 -4.36
C THR A 43 -5.92 9.34 -4.47
N THR A 44 -6.02 8.66 -3.34
CA THR A 44 -6.10 7.20 -3.29
C THR A 44 -7.20 6.77 -2.33
N MET A 45 -7.84 5.64 -2.61
CA MET A 45 -8.95 5.12 -1.82
C MET A 45 -8.63 3.80 -1.12
N ASP A 46 -7.50 3.21 -1.41
CA ASP A 46 -7.07 1.93 -0.87
C ASP A 46 -5.59 1.94 -0.50
N ALA A 47 -5.21 1.02 0.39
CA ALA A 47 -3.84 0.70 0.68
C ALA A 47 -3.46 -0.57 -0.08
N ALA A 48 -2.33 -0.59 -0.75
CA ALA A 48 -1.79 -1.76 -1.41
C ALA A 48 -0.40 -2.07 -0.87
N ILE A 49 -0.17 -3.31 -0.47
CA ILE A 49 1.10 -3.75 0.10
C ILE A 49 1.60 -5.01 -0.60
N VAL A 50 2.92 -5.11 -0.71
CA VAL A 50 3.61 -6.37 -1.04
C VAL A 50 4.28 -6.85 0.24
N HIS A 51 3.85 -7.98 0.77
CA HIS A 51 4.33 -8.49 2.04
C HIS A 51 5.41 -9.56 1.87
N LYS A 52 6.30 -9.63 2.86
CA LYS A 52 7.27 -10.72 2.95
C LYS A 52 6.54 -12.02 3.28
N GLN A 53 6.86 -13.08 2.54
CA GLN A 53 6.15 -14.36 2.65
C GLN A 53 6.84 -15.38 3.56
N SER A 54 7.50 -14.94 4.61
CA SER A 54 7.93 -15.87 5.67
C SER A 54 6.73 -16.36 6.47
N PRO A 55 6.75 -17.58 7.02
CA PRO A 55 5.65 -18.08 7.84
C PRO A 55 5.31 -17.17 9.02
N GLU A 56 6.31 -16.58 9.64
CA GLU A 56 6.11 -15.64 10.76
C GLU A 56 5.37 -14.38 10.32
N ASN A 57 5.77 -13.81 9.19
CA ASN A 57 5.16 -12.59 8.67
C ASN A 57 3.72 -12.82 8.22
N ILE A 58 3.46 -13.96 7.57
CA ILE A 58 2.11 -14.35 7.16
C ILE A 58 1.22 -14.51 8.39
N SER A 59 1.72 -15.09 9.47
CA SER A 59 0.97 -15.23 10.73
C SER A 59 0.62 -13.86 11.34
N LYS A 60 1.57 -12.93 11.35
CA LYS A 60 1.36 -11.56 11.83
C LYS A 60 0.33 -10.82 10.98
N LEU A 61 0.45 -10.93 9.66
CA LEU A 61 -0.49 -10.31 8.73
C LEU A 61 -1.91 -10.87 8.91
N LEU A 62 -2.03 -12.18 9.03
CA LEU A 62 -3.33 -12.82 9.24
C LEU A 62 -3.98 -12.37 10.56
N SER A 63 -3.22 -12.26 11.63
CA SER A 63 -3.69 -11.74 12.92
C SER A 63 -4.16 -10.28 12.79
N PHE A 64 -3.42 -9.47 12.07
CA PHE A 64 -3.83 -8.08 11.81
C PHE A 64 -5.14 -8.03 11.02
N LEU A 65 -5.26 -8.81 9.95
CA LEU A 65 -6.47 -8.86 9.13
C LEU A 65 -7.70 -9.24 9.97
N LYS A 66 -7.57 -10.20 10.86
CA LYS A 66 -8.64 -10.58 11.78
C LYS A 66 -8.99 -9.46 12.76
N SER A 67 -8.00 -8.72 13.24
CA SER A 67 -8.21 -7.63 14.20
C SER A 67 -8.97 -6.44 13.60
N VAL A 68 -8.97 -6.28 12.30
CA VAL A 68 -9.68 -5.21 11.58
C VAL A 68 -10.90 -5.72 10.81
N ASP A 69 -11.38 -6.89 11.16
CA ASP A 69 -12.57 -7.53 10.59
C ASP A 69 -12.50 -7.64 9.07
N ALA A 70 -11.31 -7.99 8.54
CA ALA A 70 -11.10 -8.11 7.10
C ALA A 70 -11.92 -9.25 6.50
N PHE A 71 -12.45 -9.01 5.32
CA PHE A 71 -13.11 -10.03 4.50
C PHE A 71 -12.79 -9.79 3.03
N HIS A 72 -12.87 -10.85 2.23
CA HIS A 72 -12.58 -10.77 0.80
C HIS A 72 -13.55 -9.82 0.11
N ARG A 73 -13.00 -8.89 -0.68
CA ARG A 73 -13.79 -7.97 -1.51
C ARG A 73 -14.40 -8.73 -2.67
N ARG A 74 -15.72 -8.81 -2.69
CA ARG A 74 -16.47 -9.60 -3.66
C ARG A 74 -17.66 -8.81 -4.18
N PRO A 75 -18.11 -9.08 -5.41
CA PRO A 75 -19.32 -8.45 -5.95
C PRO A 75 -20.61 -9.03 -5.35
N ASP A 76 -20.55 -10.20 -4.68
CA ASP A 76 -21.69 -10.79 -3.97
C ASP A 76 -21.68 -10.39 -2.49
N ASP A 77 -22.77 -10.65 -1.78
CA ASP A 77 -22.92 -10.30 -0.37
C ASP A 77 -22.29 -11.31 0.60
N LYS A 78 -21.49 -12.24 0.10
CA LYS A 78 -20.85 -13.25 0.93
C LYS A 78 -19.66 -12.65 1.68
N ILE A 79 -19.63 -12.89 2.97
CA ILE A 79 -18.50 -12.51 3.83
C ILE A 79 -17.60 -13.74 3.98
N ILE A 80 -16.42 -13.66 3.38
CA ILE A 80 -15.42 -14.72 3.46
C ILE A 80 -14.21 -14.17 4.20
N GLU A 81 -13.91 -14.75 5.34
CA GLU A 81 -12.78 -14.37 6.18
C GLU A 81 -11.45 -14.76 5.53
N PRO A 82 -10.37 -14.00 5.79
CA PRO A 82 -9.05 -14.34 5.29
C PRO A 82 -8.51 -15.61 5.93
N LYS A 83 -7.83 -16.41 5.13
CA LYS A 83 -7.14 -17.64 5.54
C LYS A 83 -5.66 -17.55 5.18
N ASN A 84 -4.85 -18.34 5.85
CA ASN A 84 -3.41 -18.41 5.60
C ASN A 84 -3.09 -18.62 4.11
N GLY A 85 -3.80 -19.52 3.42
CA GLY A 85 -3.61 -19.81 2.01
C GLY A 85 -3.91 -18.65 1.07
N ASP A 86 -4.69 -17.66 1.49
CA ASP A 86 -5.04 -16.51 0.68
C ASP A 86 -3.87 -15.51 0.55
N ILE A 87 -3.00 -15.49 1.53
CA ILE A 87 -1.88 -14.54 1.62
C ILE A 87 -0.51 -15.23 1.56
N SER A 88 -0.48 -16.53 1.37
CA SER A 88 0.72 -17.31 1.11
C SER A 88 0.73 -17.79 -0.34
N GLY A 89 1.89 -17.71 -1.01
CA GLY A 89 2.02 -18.12 -2.39
C GLY A 89 1.84 -16.97 -3.39
N LYS A 90 1.45 -17.30 -4.59
CA LYS A 90 1.28 -16.36 -5.70
C LYS A 90 -0.18 -15.91 -5.78
N GLY A 91 -0.40 -14.64 -5.99
CA GLY A 91 -1.72 -14.09 -6.21
C GLY A 91 -1.98 -12.82 -5.42
N HIS A 92 -3.17 -12.28 -5.61
CA HIS A 92 -3.61 -11.05 -4.97
C HIS A 92 -4.82 -11.36 -4.09
N ALA A 93 -4.79 -10.90 -2.86
CA ALA A 93 -5.93 -10.98 -1.97
C ALA A 93 -6.43 -9.55 -1.70
N LEU A 94 -7.63 -9.25 -2.16
CA LEU A 94 -8.24 -7.93 -2.01
C LEU A 94 -9.24 -7.99 -0.87
N PHE A 95 -9.00 -7.18 0.16
CA PHE A 95 -9.82 -7.17 1.36
C PHE A 95 -10.57 -5.85 1.53
N THR A 96 -11.72 -5.94 2.16
CA THR A 96 -12.38 -4.82 2.83
C THR A 96 -12.15 -4.98 4.32
N THR A 97 -11.76 -3.92 4.99
CA THR A 97 -11.57 -3.92 6.44
C THR A 97 -12.42 -2.85 7.09
N ARG A 98 -12.56 -2.90 8.41
CA ARG A 98 -13.23 -1.85 9.19
C ARG A 98 -12.61 -0.47 8.95
N LEU A 99 -11.34 -0.40 8.58
CA LEU A 99 -10.60 0.83 8.36
C LEU A 99 -10.55 1.26 6.88
N GLY A 100 -10.97 0.40 5.96
CA GLY A 100 -10.97 0.67 4.53
C GLY A 100 -10.42 -0.48 3.70
N PRO A 101 -10.33 -0.29 2.36
CA PRO A 101 -9.82 -1.33 1.48
C PRO A 101 -8.32 -1.55 1.64
N LEU A 102 -7.92 -2.82 1.67
CA LEU A 102 -6.53 -3.25 1.75
C LEU A 102 -6.25 -4.34 0.72
N ASP A 103 -5.36 -4.07 -0.21
CA ASP A 103 -4.91 -5.01 -1.21
C ASP A 103 -3.59 -5.65 -0.75
N VAL A 104 -3.58 -6.97 -0.61
CA VAL A 104 -2.43 -7.74 -0.20
C VAL A 104 -1.90 -8.49 -1.42
N LEU A 105 -0.75 -8.07 -1.92
CA LEU A 105 -0.20 -8.52 -3.18
C LEU A 105 1.02 -9.42 -2.93
N ALA A 106 1.09 -10.55 -3.64
CA ALA A 106 2.29 -11.39 -3.63
C ALA A 106 3.43 -10.77 -4.42
N ALA A 107 3.09 -10.06 -5.48
CA ALA A 107 4.03 -9.38 -6.37
C ALA A 107 3.31 -8.26 -7.11
N ILE A 108 4.07 -7.37 -7.69
CA ILE A 108 3.59 -6.37 -8.65
C ILE A 108 4.08 -6.76 -10.06
N GLU A 109 3.89 -5.87 -11.03
CA GLU A 109 4.24 -6.12 -12.43
C GLU A 109 5.65 -6.72 -12.58
N GLU A 110 5.82 -7.56 -13.59
CA GLU A 110 7.07 -8.28 -13.88
C GLU A 110 7.46 -9.26 -12.75
N ASP A 111 6.45 -9.81 -12.05
CA ASP A 111 6.63 -10.76 -10.93
C ASP A 111 7.56 -10.25 -9.81
N ARG A 112 7.59 -8.94 -9.58
CA ARG A 112 8.41 -8.34 -8.53
C ARG A 112 7.78 -8.53 -7.17
N ALA A 113 8.36 -9.43 -6.40
CA ALA A 113 7.96 -9.74 -5.03
C ALA A 113 8.71 -8.86 -4.02
N TYR A 114 8.42 -9.05 -2.75
CA TYR A 114 8.99 -8.27 -1.65
C TYR A 114 10.51 -8.12 -1.73
N GLY A 115 11.24 -9.23 -1.94
CA GLY A 115 12.70 -9.20 -2.02
C GLY A 115 13.23 -8.39 -3.20
N ASP A 116 12.54 -8.46 -4.34
CA ASP A 116 12.92 -7.72 -5.55
C ASP A 116 12.68 -6.22 -5.41
N LEU A 117 11.72 -5.83 -4.59
CA LEU A 117 11.33 -4.43 -4.41
C LEU A 117 12.15 -3.70 -3.35
N LEU A 118 12.87 -4.40 -2.49
CA LEU A 118 13.64 -3.78 -1.40
C LEU A 118 14.62 -2.72 -1.91
N GLU A 119 15.33 -3.00 -3.01
CA GLU A 119 16.30 -2.08 -3.60
C GLU A 119 15.66 -0.79 -4.15
N ASN A 120 14.38 -0.86 -4.51
CA ASN A 120 13.62 0.26 -5.03
C ASN A 120 12.67 0.85 -3.99
N SER A 121 12.88 0.54 -2.72
CA SER A 121 12.11 1.08 -1.61
C SER A 121 12.92 2.11 -0.84
N VAL A 122 12.20 3.04 -0.24
CA VAL A 122 12.75 4.04 0.67
C VAL A 122 12.12 3.86 2.05
N ALA A 123 12.88 4.16 3.09
CA ALA A 123 12.39 4.14 4.47
C ALA A 123 11.88 5.54 4.83
N ILE A 124 10.66 5.62 5.29
CA ILE A 124 10.01 6.87 5.70
C ILE A 124 9.55 6.73 7.13
N GLU A 125 9.73 7.76 7.94
CA GLU A 125 9.16 7.79 9.27
C GLU A 125 7.66 8.08 9.22
N PHE A 126 6.88 7.27 9.92
CA PHE A 126 5.44 7.36 9.96
C PHE A 126 4.94 7.03 11.37
N ARG A 127 4.45 8.02 12.09
CA ARG A 127 3.86 7.89 13.45
C ARG A 127 4.74 7.09 14.43
N GLY A 128 6.05 7.35 14.40
CA GLY A 128 7.02 6.67 15.26
C GLY A 128 7.53 5.32 14.74
N TYR A 129 7.04 4.88 13.59
CA TYR A 129 7.50 3.67 12.91
C TYR A 129 8.30 4.02 11.66
N THR A 130 9.07 3.06 11.18
CA THR A 130 9.71 3.15 9.86
C THR A 130 8.89 2.31 8.89
N ILE A 131 8.36 2.95 7.84
CA ILE A 131 7.62 2.28 6.77
C ILE A 131 8.47 2.21 5.51
N ARG A 132 8.51 1.05 4.87
CA ARG A 132 9.11 0.86 3.56
C ARG A 132 8.10 1.17 2.47
N VAL A 133 8.50 2.03 1.55
CA VAL A 133 7.62 2.54 0.48
C VAL A 133 8.33 2.40 -0.85
N LEU A 134 7.64 1.91 -1.86
CA LEU A 134 8.19 1.85 -3.21
C LEU A 134 8.51 3.27 -3.69
N ASN A 135 9.73 3.50 -4.19
CA ASN A 135 10.15 4.85 -4.55
C ASN A 135 9.38 5.41 -5.76
N LEU A 136 9.36 6.74 -5.90
CA LEU A 136 8.59 7.41 -6.96
C LEU A 136 9.06 7.03 -8.36
N LYS A 137 10.36 6.84 -8.57
CA LYS A 137 10.89 6.41 -9.87
C LYS A 137 10.28 5.07 -10.31
N MET A 138 10.23 4.11 -9.40
CA MET A 138 9.66 2.80 -9.68
C MET A 138 8.15 2.88 -9.89
N LEU A 139 7.45 3.67 -9.07
CA LEU A 139 6.01 3.90 -9.23
C LEU A 139 5.68 4.50 -10.61
N ILE A 140 6.45 5.47 -11.06
CA ILE A 140 6.29 6.10 -12.37
C ILE A 140 6.60 5.09 -13.47
N HIS A 141 7.70 4.35 -13.35
CA HIS A 141 8.10 3.33 -14.33
C HIS A 141 7.01 2.28 -14.53
N LEU A 142 6.47 1.75 -13.44
CA LEU A 142 5.42 0.73 -13.48
C LEU A 142 4.12 1.28 -14.06
N LYS A 143 3.72 2.50 -13.71
CA LYS A 143 2.50 3.12 -14.22
C LYS A 143 2.55 3.50 -15.70
N ARG A 144 3.73 3.75 -16.26
CA ARG A 144 3.88 3.95 -17.71
C ARG A 144 3.52 2.71 -18.52
N ALA A 145 3.66 1.52 -17.92
CA ALA A 145 3.26 0.26 -18.52
C ALA A 145 1.75 0.01 -18.44
N PHE A 146 1.03 0.76 -17.61
CA PHE A 146 -0.41 0.60 -17.43
C PHE A 146 -1.21 1.24 -18.56
N ARG A 147 -2.21 0.51 -19.02
CA ARG A 147 -3.17 0.99 -20.02
C ARG A 147 -4.43 1.62 -19.41
N ASP A 148 -4.53 1.66 -18.08
CA ASP A 148 -5.68 2.25 -17.40
C ASP A 148 -5.68 3.77 -17.57
N PRO A 149 -6.78 4.38 -18.05
CA PRO A 149 -6.89 5.83 -18.19
C PRO A 149 -6.68 6.59 -16.88
N LYS A 150 -7.06 6.02 -15.73
CA LYS A 150 -6.85 6.64 -14.42
C LYS A 150 -5.38 6.79 -14.08
N ASP A 151 -4.55 5.80 -14.40
CA ASP A 151 -3.11 5.85 -14.17
C ASP A 151 -2.44 6.87 -15.08
N ARG A 152 -2.91 7.00 -16.32
CA ARG A 152 -2.42 8.03 -17.25
C ARG A 152 -2.71 9.45 -16.75
N GLN A 153 -3.85 9.68 -16.11
CA GLN A 153 -4.20 10.99 -15.55
C GLN A 153 -3.33 11.35 -14.35
N ARG A 154 -2.90 10.37 -13.57
CA ARG A 154 -2.04 10.55 -12.39
C ARG A 154 -0.56 10.75 -12.74
N GLN A 155 -0.13 10.29 -13.92
CA GLN A 155 1.26 10.30 -14.34
C GLN A 155 1.93 11.67 -14.23
N PRO A 156 1.35 12.79 -14.74
CA PRO A 156 1.96 14.10 -14.61
C PRO A 156 2.18 14.55 -13.18
N PHE A 157 1.25 14.22 -12.28
CA PHE A 157 1.36 14.57 -10.85
C PHE A 157 2.47 13.79 -10.14
N LEU A 158 2.65 12.52 -10.51
CA LEU A 158 3.73 11.69 -9.98
C LEU A 158 5.10 12.19 -10.46
N GLU A 159 5.20 12.55 -11.73
CA GLU A 159 6.43 13.09 -12.30
C GLU A 159 6.82 14.42 -11.68
N GLU A 160 5.85 15.30 -11.41
CA GLU A 160 6.08 16.56 -10.72
C GLU A 160 6.55 16.36 -9.28
N ALA A 161 5.93 15.43 -8.53
CA ALA A 161 6.35 15.09 -7.18
C ALA A 161 7.79 14.58 -7.15
N LEU A 162 8.17 13.75 -8.12
CA LEU A 162 9.54 13.26 -8.24
C LEU A 162 10.53 14.42 -8.50
N ARG A 163 10.19 15.33 -9.39
CA ARG A 163 11.03 16.52 -9.70
C ARG A 163 11.24 17.38 -8.45
N GLN A 164 10.19 17.61 -7.67
CA GLN A 164 10.29 18.38 -6.43
C GLN A 164 11.19 17.70 -5.39
N LEU A 165 11.06 16.38 -5.22
CA LEU A 165 11.92 15.62 -4.32
C LEU A 165 13.39 15.67 -4.74
N GLU A 166 13.68 15.54 -6.02
CA GLU A 166 15.04 15.64 -6.56
C GLU A 166 15.67 17.03 -6.32
N LYS A 167 14.87 18.10 -6.41
CA LYS A 167 15.31 19.45 -6.08
C LYS A 167 15.63 19.63 -4.60
N GLU A 168 14.81 19.09 -3.71
CA GLU A 168 15.03 19.15 -2.26
C GLU A 168 16.31 18.42 -1.87
N ILE A 169 16.58 17.27 -2.45
CA ILE A 169 17.80 16.50 -2.23
C ILE A 169 19.03 17.27 -2.79
N GLY A 170 18.90 17.90 -3.98
CA GLY A 170 19.96 18.71 -4.58
C GLY A 170 20.33 19.95 -3.77
N ASN A 171 19.34 20.61 -3.17
CA ASN A 171 19.54 21.79 -2.32
C ASN A 171 20.09 21.44 -0.94
N GLY A 172 19.92 20.22 -0.48
CA GLY A 172 20.45 19.76 0.81
C GLY A 172 21.96 19.48 0.80
N ASN A 173 22.55 19.33 -0.38
CA ASN A 173 23.99 19.06 -0.55
C ASN A 173 24.86 20.32 -0.72
N ASP A 174 24.27 21.48 -0.88
CA ASP A 174 25.00 22.73 -1.11
C ASP A 174 25.34 23.49 0.18
N ASN A 175 25.09 22.92 1.35
CA ASN A 175 25.36 23.55 2.66
C ASN A 175 26.47 22.87 3.47
N TYR A 176 27.50 22.38 2.79
CA TYR A 176 28.75 21.99 3.47
C TYR A 176 29.95 22.72 2.85
#